data_0ddd1618a7c76dc43e73352e21f28242
#
_entry.id   0ddd1618a7c76dc43e73352e21f28242
#
_cell.length_a   1.000
_cell.length_b   1.000
_cell.length_c   1.000
_cell.angle_alpha   90.00
_cell.angle_beta   90.00
_cell.angle_gamma   90.00
#
_symmetry.space_group_name_H-M   'P 1'
#
loop_
_entity.id
_entity.type
_entity.pdbx_description
1 polymer ?
#
loop_
_entity_poly.entity_id
_entity_poly.type
_entity_poly.pdbx_seq_one_letter_code
_entity_poly.pdbx_strand_id
1 'polypeptide(L)'
;MESVTPYVIEMNHITKEFPGIKANDDITLRLRKGEIHALLGENGAGKSTLMSVLFGLYQPEIGEIRKNGQVVKINDPNDATALGIGMVHQHFQLVEVFTVLDNIILGAENTKLGFIQKKEAREKVQELSERYGLKVDVDAKVEDITVGMQQRVEILKMLYRDNEILIFDEPTAVLTPQEIDELMSIMKNLSKEGKSILFISHKLNEIMEVADRVTVLRKGKYVGTVNTADTNKQELSNMMVGRPVQLEVVKDEAKPADTVLSVRDMCVPSHLHKKNAVEHVSFDVRAGEIVCIAGIDGNGQTELIHGLTGLDKVSEGTIMLCGKDITHLPIKQRGENMSHIPEDRHKHGLILDFTLEQNMVLQRYQEPRFQKNGFIRFDAVREYAEQLIEQYDVRSGQGPITVARSMSGGNQQKAIIAREVDRDKPLIVAVQPTRGLDVGAIEYIHSQLVAERDRGKAVLLVSLELDEVMSLSDRILVLYEGEVVGEFDPKKISVQELGLYMAGAKREEKGGESA
;
A
#
# COMPACT_ATOMS: atom_id res chain seq x y z
N MET A 1 -36.55 20.84 -15.51
CA MET A 1 -35.32 21.59 -15.25
C MET A 1 -34.72 20.95 -14.02
N GLU A 2 -33.74 20.03 -14.20
CA GLU A 2 -32.96 19.52 -13.09
C GLU A 2 -32.20 20.69 -12.47
N SER A 3 -32.37 20.88 -11.17
CA SER A 3 -31.63 21.90 -10.43
C SER A 3 -30.17 21.50 -10.43
N VAL A 4 -29.38 22.13 -11.28
CA VAL A 4 -27.92 21.96 -11.29
C VAL A 4 -27.43 22.39 -9.90
N THR A 5 -27.03 21.43 -9.09
CA THR A 5 -26.42 21.68 -7.77
C THR A 5 -25.19 22.53 -8.00
N PRO A 6 -25.03 23.71 -7.38
CA PRO A 6 -23.86 24.55 -7.61
C PRO A 6 -22.61 23.84 -7.10
N TYR A 7 -21.49 24.03 -7.81
CA TYR A 7 -20.20 23.54 -7.37
C TYR A 7 -19.73 24.34 -6.15
N VAL A 8 -19.27 23.62 -5.10
CA VAL A 8 -18.68 24.25 -3.92
C VAL A 8 -17.21 24.57 -4.12
N ILE A 9 -16.50 23.73 -4.91
CA ILE A 9 -15.13 23.97 -5.35
C ILE A 9 -15.06 23.75 -6.86
N GLU A 10 -14.34 24.65 -7.54
CA GLU A 10 -13.90 24.50 -8.91
C GLU A 10 -12.41 24.84 -8.98
N MET A 11 -11.63 23.90 -9.46
CA MET A 11 -10.24 24.08 -9.82
C MET A 11 -10.18 24.08 -11.33
N ASN A 12 -9.94 25.24 -11.96
CA ASN A 12 -10.03 25.40 -13.40
C ASN A 12 -8.63 25.56 -14.00
N HIS A 13 -8.28 24.69 -14.95
CA HIS A 13 -7.04 24.77 -15.75
C HIS A 13 -5.77 24.79 -14.88
N ILE A 14 -5.74 23.99 -13.81
CA ILE A 14 -4.62 23.96 -12.86
C ILE A 14 -3.40 23.31 -13.49
N THR A 15 -2.31 24.08 -13.54
CA THR A 15 -0.98 23.58 -13.92
C THR A 15 -0.01 23.77 -12.76
N LYS A 16 0.68 22.68 -12.36
CA LYS A 16 1.73 22.69 -11.35
C LYS A 16 2.98 22.02 -11.86
N GLU A 17 4.10 22.74 -11.81
CA GLU A 17 5.39 22.28 -12.30
C GLU A 17 6.40 22.18 -11.15
N PHE A 18 7.25 21.16 -11.22
CA PHE A 18 8.45 21.03 -10.41
C PHE A 18 9.66 20.88 -11.33
N PRO A 19 10.91 21.09 -10.88
CA PRO A 19 12.08 20.96 -11.74
C PRO A 19 12.10 19.63 -12.49
N GLY A 20 11.95 19.69 -13.82
CA GLY A 20 11.97 18.52 -14.71
C GLY A 20 10.66 17.73 -14.82
N ILE A 21 9.59 18.12 -14.10
CA ILE A 21 8.31 17.41 -14.12
C ILE A 21 7.13 18.39 -14.09
N LYS A 22 6.15 18.18 -14.97
CA LYS A 22 4.83 18.81 -14.91
C LYS A 22 3.88 17.85 -14.18
N ALA A 23 3.67 18.09 -12.87
CA ALA A 23 2.89 17.20 -12.02
C ALA A 23 1.38 17.31 -12.29
N ASN A 24 0.88 18.50 -12.61
CA ASN A 24 -0.46 18.74 -13.11
C ASN A 24 -0.38 19.59 -14.38
N ASP A 25 -1.07 19.22 -15.44
CA ASP A 25 -1.07 19.84 -16.76
C ASP A 25 -2.52 20.08 -17.21
N ASP A 26 -2.98 21.32 -17.04
CA ASP A 26 -4.33 21.77 -17.43
C ASP A 26 -5.47 20.94 -16.82
N ILE A 27 -5.45 20.74 -15.49
CA ILE A 27 -6.46 19.93 -14.81
C ILE A 27 -7.66 20.78 -14.38
N THR A 28 -8.86 20.31 -14.71
CA THR A 28 -10.12 20.87 -14.20
C THR A 28 -10.81 19.84 -13.32
N LEU A 29 -11.08 20.22 -12.05
CA LEU A 29 -11.82 19.42 -11.06
C LEU A 29 -12.96 20.24 -10.48
N ARG A 30 -14.16 19.64 -10.37
CA ARG A 30 -15.36 20.31 -9.85
C ARG A 30 -16.08 19.45 -8.84
N LEU A 31 -16.19 19.93 -7.60
CA LEU A 31 -16.88 19.28 -6.49
C LEU A 31 -18.27 19.89 -6.31
N ARG A 32 -19.30 19.07 -6.27
CA ARG A 32 -20.69 19.51 -5.96
C ARG A 32 -20.91 19.55 -4.44
N LYS A 33 -21.89 20.32 -4.02
CA LYS A 33 -22.29 20.37 -2.60
C LYS A 33 -22.85 19.01 -2.17
N GLY A 34 -22.33 18.47 -1.05
CA GLY A 34 -22.81 17.22 -0.44
C GLY A 34 -22.48 15.96 -1.24
N GLU A 35 -21.57 16.01 -2.22
CA GLU A 35 -21.13 14.80 -2.92
C GLU A 35 -19.82 14.23 -2.35
N ILE A 36 -19.62 12.94 -2.53
CA ILE A 36 -18.34 12.28 -2.39
C ILE A 36 -17.73 12.13 -3.78
N HIS A 37 -16.72 12.93 -4.08
CA HIS A 37 -16.04 12.92 -5.37
C HIS A 37 -14.69 12.25 -5.25
N ALA A 38 -14.50 11.12 -5.92
CA ALA A 38 -13.24 10.42 -5.91
C ALA A 38 -12.26 10.98 -6.94
N LEU A 39 -10.99 11.06 -6.56
CA LEU A 39 -9.87 11.36 -7.44
C LEU A 39 -9.01 10.10 -7.62
N LEU A 40 -9.04 9.53 -8.81
CA LEU A 40 -8.45 8.26 -9.16
C LEU A 40 -7.28 8.44 -10.12
N GLY A 41 -6.27 7.62 -10.03
CA GLY A 41 -5.11 7.61 -10.93
C GLY A 41 -3.95 6.80 -10.36
N GLU A 42 -3.00 6.44 -11.19
CA GLU A 42 -1.78 5.74 -10.79
C GLU A 42 -0.92 6.60 -9.83
N ASN A 43 0.05 5.97 -9.17
CA ASN A 43 1.03 6.69 -8.38
C ASN A 43 1.83 7.64 -9.29
N GLY A 44 1.99 8.89 -8.84
CA GLY A 44 2.59 9.94 -9.68
C GLY A 44 1.67 10.55 -10.73
N ALA A 45 0.37 10.22 -10.75
CA ALA A 45 -0.61 10.84 -11.65
C ALA A 45 -0.95 12.29 -11.30
N GLY A 46 -0.43 12.83 -10.19
CA GLY A 46 -0.63 14.22 -9.77
C GLY A 46 -1.78 14.44 -8.79
N LYS A 47 -2.38 13.39 -8.23
CA LYS A 47 -3.52 13.47 -7.29
C LYS A 47 -3.22 14.28 -6.03
N SER A 48 -2.25 13.84 -5.24
CA SER A 48 -1.86 14.52 -4.00
C SER A 48 -1.28 15.92 -4.26
N THR A 49 -0.63 16.13 -5.43
CA THR A 49 -0.19 17.46 -5.85
C THR A 49 -1.38 18.38 -6.07
N LEU A 50 -2.44 17.93 -6.76
CA LEU A 50 -3.64 18.71 -7.00
C LEU A 50 -4.34 19.08 -5.69
N MET A 51 -4.42 18.14 -4.73
CA MET A 51 -5.00 18.41 -3.41
C MET A 51 -4.10 19.33 -2.58
N SER A 52 -2.79 19.21 -2.67
CA SER A 52 -1.85 20.13 -2.05
C SER A 52 -1.96 21.56 -2.59
N VAL A 53 -2.32 21.73 -3.87
CA VAL A 53 -2.68 23.04 -4.44
C VAL A 53 -3.98 23.55 -3.82
N LEU A 54 -5.02 22.72 -3.69
CA LEU A 54 -6.29 23.11 -3.07
C LEU A 54 -6.13 23.45 -1.58
N PHE A 55 -5.24 22.73 -0.88
CA PHE A 55 -4.98 22.97 0.54
C PHE A 55 -3.93 24.06 0.83
N GLY A 56 -3.36 24.70 -0.25
CA GLY A 56 -2.43 25.82 -0.11
C GLY A 56 -0.97 25.46 0.18
N LEU A 57 -0.62 24.16 0.15
CA LEU A 57 0.78 23.70 0.30
C LEU A 57 1.63 24.04 -0.93
N TYR A 58 1.02 24.09 -2.10
CA TYR A 58 1.64 24.50 -3.35
C TYR A 58 0.81 25.57 -4.06
N GLN A 59 1.49 26.49 -4.75
CA GLN A 59 0.84 27.44 -5.63
C GLN A 59 0.88 26.92 -7.07
N PRO A 60 -0.23 26.96 -7.83
CA PRO A 60 -0.23 26.60 -9.22
C PRO A 60 0.46 27.70 -10.04
N GLU A 61 1.13 27.35 -11.12
CA GLU A 61 1.70 28.30 -12.10
C GLU A 61 0.60 28.89 -13.00
N ILE A 62 -0.44 28.08 -13.29
CA ILE A 62 -1.58 28.50 -14.14
C ILE A 62 -2.85 27.95 -13.51
N GLY A 63 -3.95 28.64 -13.71
CA GLY A 63 -5.29 28.25 -13.28
C GLY A 63 -5.84 29.09 -12.14
N GLU A 64 -7.09 28.80 -11.78
CA GLU A 64 -7.80 29.50 -10.69
C GLU A 64 -8.62 28.52 -9.87
N ILE A 65 -8.80 28.87 -8.60
CA ILE A 65 -9.67 28.13 -7.67
C ILE A 65 -10.88 29.02 -7.37
N ARG A 66 -12.07 28.43 -7.43
CA ARG A 66 -13.32 29.09 -7.03
C ARG A 66 -13.99 28.33 -5.91
N LYS A 67 -14.49 29.05 -4.92
CA LYS A 67 -15.40 28.53 -3.90
C LYS A 67 -16.76 29.17 -4.09
N ASN A 68 -17.81 28.34 -4.26
CA ASN A 68 -19.18 28.80 -4.51
C ASN A 68 -19.26 29.82 -5.69
N GLY A 69 -18.50 29.57 -6.76
CA GLY A 69 -18.43 30.41 -7.97
C GLY A 69 -17.55 31.66 -7.84
N GLN A 70 -17.04 32.00 -6.65
CA GLN A 70 -16.15 33.15 -6.45
C GLN A 70 -14.69 32.72 -6.47
N VAL A 71 -13.85 33.45 -7.21
CA VAL A 71 -12.42 33.22 -7.24
C VAL A 71 -11.83 33.46 -5.87
N VAL A 72 -11.09 32.47 -5.34
CA VAL A 72 -10.40 32.54 -4.07
C VAL A 72 -8.90 32.33 -4.26
N LYS A 73 -8.11 32.96 -3.42
CA LYS A 73 -6.68 32.77 -3.38
C LYS A 73 -6.32 32.02 -2.09
N ILE A 74 -5.65 30.90 -2.23
CA ILE A 74 -5.24 30.05 -1.12
C ILE A 74 -3.72 30.03 -1.13
N ASN A 75 -3.08 30.81 -0.25
CA ASN A 75 -1.61 30.92 -0.21
C ASN A 75 -0.97 29.93 0.75
N ASP A 76 -1.71 29.51 1.77
CA ASP A 76 -1.24 28.57 2.79
C ASP A 76 -2.42 27.75 3.37
N PRO A 77 -2.15 26.73 4.21
CA PRO A 77 -3.19 25.91 4.84
C PRO A 77 -4.16 26.68 5.76
N ASN A 78 -3.76 27.85 6.29
CA ASN A 78 -4.67 28.66 7.12
C ASN A 78 -5.75 29.31 6.24
N ASP A 79 -5.38 29.79 5.05
CA ASP A 79 -6.35 30.30 4.06
C ASP A 79 -7.35 29.20 3.69
N ALA A 80 -6.89 27.97 3.44
CA ALA A 80 -7.77 26.82 3.14
C ALA A 80 -8.72 26.54 4.32
N THR A 81 -8.20 26.50 5.53
CA THR A 81 -9.00 26.27 6.75
C THR A 81 -10.02 27.40 6.97
N ALA A 82 -9.65 28.66 6.75
CA ALA A 82 -10.57 29.81 6.84
C ALA A 82 -11.70 29.73 5.79
N LEU A 83 -11.43 29.07 4.65
CA LEU A 83 -12.42 28.75 3.64
C LEU A 83 -13.22 27.47 3.95
N GLY A 84 -13.05 26.85 5.13
CA GLY A 84 -13.75 25.64 5.54
C GLY A 84 -13.29 24.38 4.80
N ILE A 85 -12.03 24.35 4.33
CA ILE A 85 -11.40 23.19 3.70
C ILE A 85 -10.51 22.50 4.73
N GLY A 86 -10.72 21.23 5.01
CA GLY A 86 -9.91 20.39 5.87
C GLY A 86 -9.30 19.21 5.11
N MET A 87 -8.14 18.72 5.55
CA MET A 87 -7.45 17.61 4.91
C MET A 87 -6.93 16.60 5.93
N VAL A 88 -7.21 15.31 5.69
CA VAL A 88 -6.51 14.18 6.30
C VAL A 88 -5.41 13.76 5.34
N HIS A 89 -4.18 13.82 5.81
CA HIS A 89 -3.01 13.47 5.01
C HIS A 89 -2.74 11.96 5.03
N GLN A 90 -2.07 11.46 4.01
CA GLN A 90 -1.63 10.07 3.90
C GLN A 90 -0.73 9.65 5.09
N HIS A 91 0.13 10.56 5.57
CA HIS A 91 0.88 10.40 6.81
C HIS A 91 0.29 11.33 7.86
N PHE A 92 -0.15 10.78 8.97
CA PHE A 92 -0.80 11.55 10.03
C PHE A 92 0.11 12.66 10.55
N GLN A 93 -0.49 13.85 10.71
CA GLN A 93 0.20 15.02 11.23
C GLN A 93 -0.18 15.23 12.70
N LEU A 94 0.09 14.22 13.52
CA LEU A 94 -0.14 14.21 14.96
C LEU A 94 1.18 14.34 15.71
N VAL A 95 1.13 15.03 16.85
CA VAL A 95 2.26 15.12 17.78
C VAL A 95 2.16 13.96 18.75
N GLU A 96 3.06 12.99 18.64
CA GLU A 96 3.00 11.70 19.35
C GLU A 96 2.94 11.86 20.88
N VAL A 97 3.72 12.78 21.44
CA VAL A 97 3.81 13.03 22.90
C VAL A 97 2.62 13.81 23.48
N PHE A 98 1.73 14.34 22.62
CA PHE A 98 0.54 15.08 23.04
C PHE A 98 -0.65 14.13 23.23
N THR A 99 -1.61 14.57 24.06
CA THR A 99 -2.89 13.85 24.18
C THR A 99 -3.71 13.99 22.89
N VAL A 100 -4.68 13.08 22.72
CA VAL A 100 -5.67 13.15 21.64
C VAL A 100 -6.36 14.52 21.63
N LEU A 101 -6.82 15.00 22.80
CA LEU A 101 -7.45 16.31 22.92
C LEU A 101 -6.52 17.45 22.47
N ASP A 102 -5.27 17.44 22.93
CA ASP A 102 -4.31 18.50 22.59
C ASP A 102 -4.00 18.51 21.07
N ASN A 103 -3.94 17.35 20.42
CA ASN A 103 -3.78 17.26 18.98
C ASN A 103 -5.00 17.80 18.20
N ILE A 104 -6.22 17.52 18.67
CA ILE A 104 -7.45 17.98 18.00
C ILE A 104 -7.56 19.51 18.04
N ILE A 105 -7.27 20.12 19.21
CA ILE A 105 -7.42 21.56 19.39
C ILE A 105 -6.21 22.37 18.90
N LEU A 106 -5.07 21.74 18.63
CA LEU A 106 -3.83 22.39 18.22
C LEU A 106 -4.04 23.34 17.03
N GLY A 107 -3.75 24.64 17.22
CA GLY A 107 -3.97 25.69 16.23
C GLY A 107 -5.42 26.13 16.04
N ALA A 108 -6.34 25.66 16.91
CA ALA A 108 -7.75 26.08 17.00
C ALA A 108 -8.20 26.23 18.47
N GLU A 109 -7.25 26.59 19.34
CA GLU A 109 -7.48 26.68 20.78
C GLU A 109 -8.39 27.87 21.12
N ASN A 110 -9.49 27.59 21.82
CA ASN A 110 -10.29 28.62 22.45
C ASN A 110 -9.56 29.14 23.69
N THR A 111 -9.20 30.41 23.70
CA THR A 111 -8.49 31.03 24.81
C THR A 111 -9.35 32.08 25.51
N LYS A 112 -9.30 32.12 26.86
CA LYS A 112 -9.90 33.17 27.68
C LYS A 112 -8.86 33.70 28.64
N LEU A 113 -8.59 35.00 28.59
CA LEU A 113 -7.55 35.66 29.40
C LEU A 113 -6.15 35.00 29.26
N GLY A 114 -5.83 34.47 28.06
CA GLY A 114 -4.55 33.80 27.80
C GLY A 114 -4.50 32.31 28.22
N PHE A 115 -5.59 31.75 28.76
CA PHE A 115 -5.67 30.34 29.15
C PHE A 115 -6.55 29.56 28.20
N ILE A 116 -6.08 28.37 27.78
CA ILE A 116 -6.80 27.45 26.90
C ILE A 116 -8.00 26.87 27.65
N GLN A 117 -9.19 26.93 27.02
CA GLN A 117 -10.45 26.42 27.58
C GLN A 117 -10.64 24.92 27.24
N LYS A 118 -9.81 24.05 27.83
CA LYS A 118 -9.83 22.61 27.53
C LYS A 118 -11.16 21.91 27.87
N LYS A 119 -11.96 22.43 28.84
CA LYS A 119 -13.22 21.79 29.22
C LYS A 119 -14.26 21.87 28.09
N GLU A 120 -14.48 23.06 27.52
CA GLU A 120 -15.41 23.26 26.41
C GLU A 120 -14.97 22.48 25.16
N ALA A 121 -13.65 22.44 24.89
CA ALA A 121 -13.08 21.68 23.80
C ALA A 121 -13.34 20.17 23.97
N ARG A 122 -13.15 19.64 25.18
CA ARG A 122 -13.42 18.25 25.53
C ARG A 122 -14.89 17.89 25.27
N GLU A 123 -15.82 18.68 25.76
CA GLU A 123 -17.26 18.46 25.58
C GLU A 123 -17.62 18.40 24.09
N LYS A 124 -17.10 19.34 23.28
CA LYS A 124 -17.30 19.34 21.82
C LYS A 124 -16.67 18.12 21.13
N VAL A 125 -15.47 17.71 21.52
CA VAL A 125 -14.82 16.52 20.93
C VAL A 125 -15.58 15.25 21.29
N GLN A 126 -16.08 15.12 22.52
CA GLN A 126 -16.89 13.99 22.94
C GLN A 126 -18.22 13.93 22.16
N GLU A 127 -18.91 15.05 22.00
CA GLU A 127 -20.13 15.14 21.18
C GLU A 127 -19.87 14.67 19.73
N LEU A 128 -18.78 15.15 19.09
CA LEU A 128 -18.41 14.75 17.74
C LEU A 128 -18.05 13.26 17.67
N SER A 129 -17.29 12.76 18.66
CA SER A 129 -16.91 11.35 18.76
C SER A 129 -18.13 10.42 18.85
N GLU A 130 -19.13 10.78 19.67
CA GLU A 130 -20.37 10.03 19.81
C GLU A 130 -21.23 10.11 18.53
N ARG A 131 -21.40 11.32 17.98
CA ARG A 131 -22.20 11.57 16.78
C ARG A 131 -21.76 10.79 15.57
N TYR A 132 -20.43 10.69 15.34
CA TYR A 132 -19.84 10.04 14.16
C TYR A 132 -19.31 8.63 14.44
N GLY A 133 -19.44 8.13 15.67
CA GLY A 133 -18.91 6.81 16.04
C GLY A 133 -17.38 6.74 16.12
N LEU A 134 -16.70 7.88 16.16
CA LEU A 134 -15.24 8.01 16.20
C LEU A 134 -14.71 7.87 17.63
N LYS A 135 -14.92 6.71 18.25
CA LYS A 135 -14.55 6.47 19.66
C LYS A 135 -13.04 6.56 19.86
N VAL A 136 -12.60 7.49 20.70
CA VAL A 136 -11.20 7.68 21.12
C VAL A 136 -11.16 8.10 22.59
N ASP A 137 -10.10 7.73 23.31
CA ASP A 137 -9.82 8.27 24.62
C ASP A 137 -9.09 9.62 24.45
N VAL A 138 -9.76 10.71 24.83
CA VAL A 138 -9.26 12.08 24.66
C VAL A 138 -8.04 12.39 25.54
N ASP A 139 -7.80 11.62 26.60
CA ASP A 139 -6.68 11.76 27.53
C ASP A 139 -5.48 10.86 27.19
N ALA A 140 -5.67 9.86 26.33
CA ALA A 140 -4.58 9.02 25.86
C ALA A 140 -3.57 9.83 25.05
N LYS A 141 -2.29 9.47 25.13
CA LYS A 141 -1.27 10.03 24.23
C LYS A 141 -1.36 9.37 22.87
N VAL A 142 -0.99 10.09 21.83
CA VAL A 142 -1.03 9.58 20.46
C VAL A 142 -0.04 8.42 20.26
N GLU A 143 1.10 8.43 20.94
CA GLU A 143 2.07 7.32 20.92
C GLU A 143 1.52 5.99 21.48
N ASP A 144 0.48 6.03 22.32
CA ASP A 144 -0.09 4.87 23.01
C ASP A 144 -1.34 4.30 22.29
N ILE A 145 -1.83 4.94 21.22
CA ILE A 145 -3.03 4.52 20.50
C ILE A 145 -2.69 3.85 19.16
N THR A 146 -3.59 2.97 18.70
CA THR A 146 -3.42 2.27 17.41
C THR A 146 -3.51 3.23 16.23
N VAL A 147 -2.98 2.79 15.07
CA VAL A 147 -3.00 3.58 13.81
C VAL A 147 -4.44 3.91 13.39
N GLY A 148 -5.40 2.98 13.52
CA GLY A 148 -6.81 3.24 13.26
C GLY A 148 -7.40 4.30 14.21
N MET A 149 -6.98 4.33 15.47
CA MET A 149 -7.38 5.41 16.40
C MET A 149 -6.75 6.75 16.03
N GLN A 150 -5.48 6.78 15.60
CA GLN A 150 -4.83 8.00 15.12
C GLN A 150 -5.58 8.61 13.93
N GLN A 151 -6.08 7.79 13.03
CA GLN A 151 -6.91 8.26 11.93
C GLN A 151 -8.24 8.88 12.41
N ARG A 152 -8.90 8.26 13.40
CA ARG A 152 -10.11 8.86 14.01
C ARG A 152 -9.81 10.23 14.63
N VAL A 153 -8.63 10.41 15.21
CA VAL A 153 -8.15 11.70 15.73
C VAL A 153 -8.01 12.73 14.62
N GLU A 154 -7.42 12.38 13.47
CA GLU A 154 -7.30 13.30 12.32
C GLU A 154 -8.67 13.71 11.77
N ILE A 155 -9.63 12.78 11.71
CA ILE A 155 -11.00 13.10 11.28
C ILE A 155 -11.68 14.02 12.29
N LEU A 156 -11.57 13.74 13.60
CA LEU A 156 -12.11 14.59 14.67
C LEU A 156 -11.51 15.99 14.64
N LYS A 157 -10.21 16.12 14.34
CA LYS A 157 -9.51 17.39 14.18
C LYS A 157 -10.11 18.26 13.06
N MET A 158 -10.48 17.66 11.91
CA MET A 158 -11.19 18.36 10.84
C MET A 158 -12.60 18.76 11.25
N LEU A 159 -13.34 17.84 11.91
CA LEU A 159 -14.72 18.07 12.34
C LEU A 159 -14.80 19.12 13.45
N TYR A 160 -13.82 19.14 14.37
CA TYR A 160 -13.73 20.15 15.43
C TYR A 160 -13.64 21.57 14.88
N ARG A 161 -12.97 21.75 13.72
CA ARG A 161 -12.81 23.04 13.02
C ARG A 161 -14.02 23.41 12.15
N ASP A 162 -15.06 22.57 12.14
CA ASP A 162 -16.31 22.75 11.38
C ASP A 162 -16.10 22.95 9.87
N ASN A 163 -15.11 22.24 9.29
CA ASN A 163 -14.85 22.26 7.86
C ASN A 163 -16.07 21.75 7.07
N GLU A 164 -16.40 22.41 5.94
CA GLU A 164 -17.48 22.04 5.03
C GLU A 164 -17.01 21.12 3.91
N ILE A 165 -15.75 21.25 3.53
CA ILE A 165 -15.10 20.50 2.45
C ILE A 165 -13.97 19.68 3.09
N LEU A 166 -14.04 18.36 2.91
CA LEU A 166 -13.13 17.41 3.55
C LEU A 166 -12.34 16.68 2.48
N ILE A 167 -11.01 16.72 2.58
CA ILE A 167 -10.09 16.01 1.70
C ILE A 167 -9.54 14.81 2.45
N PHE A 168 -9.68 13.61 1.90
CA PHE A 168 -9.10 12.37 2.40
C PHE A 168 -8.07 11.87 1.40
N ASP A 169 -6.78 11.93 1.75
CA ASP A 169 -5.69 11.47 0.88
C ASP A 169 -5.20 10.07 1.31
N GLU A 170 -5.63 9.05 0.56
CA GLU A 170 -5.34 7.62 0.79
C GLU A 170 -5.58 7.16 2.24
N PRO A 171 -6.76 7.43 2.83
CA PRO A 171 -6.98 7.24 4.26
C PRO A 171 -7.05 5.76 4.70
N THR A 172 -7.08 4.82 3.77
CA THR A 172 -7.29 3.38 4.03
C THR A 172 -6.01 2.56 3.95
N ALA A 173 -4.86 3.19 3.69
CA ALA A 173 -3.60 2.49 3.40
C ALA A 173 -3.10 1.58 4.56
N VAL A 174 -3.50 1.88 5.79
CA VAL A 174 -3.01 1.22 7.02
C VAL A 174 -4.13 0.66 7.89
N LEU A 175 -5.35 0.59 7.35
CA LEU A 175 -6.53 0.14 8.09
C LEU A 175 -6.86 -1.33 7.84
N THR A 176 -7.46 -1.95 8.86
CA THR A 176 -8.09 -3.27 8.71
C THR A 176 -9.37 -3.17 7.86
N PRO A 177 -9.84 -4.28 7.27
CA PRO A 177 -11.09 -4.27 6.49
C PRO A 177 -12.30 -3.71 7.26
N GLN A 178 -12.42 -4.04 8.55
CA GLN A 178 -13.51 -3.56 9.40
C GLN A 178 -13.42 -2.04 9.63
N GLU A 179 -12.20 -1.51 9.82
CA GLU A 179 -11.99 -0.06 9.95
C GLU A 179 -12.23 0.68 8.63
N ILE A 180 -11.96 0.03 7.48
CA ILE A 180 -12.31 0.57 6.16
C ILE A 180 -13.83 0.69 6.03
N ASP A 181 -14.60 -0.35 6.35
CA ASP A 181 -16.06 -0.33 6.30
C ASP A 181 -16.65 0.76 7.22
N GLU A 182 -16.08 0.92 8.43
CA GLU A 182 -16.45 2.01 9.34
C GLU A 182 -16.18 3.38 8.72
N LEU A 183 -15.00 3.60 8.13
CA LEU A 183 -14.63 4.86 7.48
C LEU A 183 -15.56 5.19 6.31
N MET A 184 -15.86 4.19 5.45
CA MET A 184 -16.80 4.36 4.33
C MET A 184 -18.18 4.78 4.84
N SER A 185 -18.66 4.20 5.94
CA SER A 185 -19.92 4.56 6.58
C SER A 185 -19.89 5.98 7.14
N ILE A 186 -18.80 6.39 7.77
CA ILE A 186 -18.59 7.76 8.28
C ILE A 186 -18.65 8.77 7.13
N MET A 187 -17.95 8.53 6.03
CA MET A 187 -17.93 9.41 4.85
C MET A 187 -19.34 9.56 4.25
N LYS A 188 -20.10 8.46 4.12
CA LYS A 188 -21.50 8.50 3.67
C LYS A 188 -22.38 9.33 4.60
N ASN A 189 -22.18 9.23 5.92
CA ASN A 189 -22.96 10.02 6.89
C ASN A 189 -22.60 11.51 6.82
N LEU A 190 -21.31 11.85 6.72
CA LEU A 190 -20.85 13.24 6.56
C LEU A 190 -21.43 13.89 5.29
N SER A 191 -21.45 13.16 4.17
CA SER A 191 -22.06 13.61 2.91
C SER A 191 -23.56 13.87 3.06
N LYS A 192 -24.31 12.95 3.72
CA LYS A 192 -25.74 13.13 4.01
C LYS A 192 -26.01 14.35 4.91
N GLU A 193 -25.09 14.74 5.76
CA GLU A 193 -25.17 15.96 6.57
C GLU A 193 -24.78 17.24 5.79
N GLY A 194 -24.44 17.10 4.50
CA GLY A 194 -24.14 18.20 3.59
C GLY A 194 -22.67 18.57 3.53
N LYS A 195 -21.76 17.82 4.15
CA LYS A 195 -20.31 17.96 3.93
C LYS A 195 -19.98 17.47 2.52
N SER A 196 -19.05 18.14 1.84
CA SER A 196 -18.59 17.77 0.51
C SER A 196 -17.20 17.13 0.63
N ILE A 197 -16.98 15.98 -0.01
CA ILE A 197 -15.80 15.15 0.22
C ILE A 197 -15.03 14.96 -1.07
N LEU A 198 -13.72 15.23 -1.03
CA LEU A 198 -12.73 14.79 -2.02
C LEU A 198 -11.99 13.58 -1.46
N PHE A 199 -12.14 12.45 -2.10
CA PHE A 199 -11.58 11.17 -1.67
C PHE A 199 -10.55 10.66 -2.66
N ILE A 200 -9.29 10.58 -2.22
CA ILE A 200 -8.21 10.03 -3.03
C ILE A 200 -7.99 8.58 -2.62
N SER A 201 -8.13 7.67 -3.55
CA SER A 201 -7.78 6.26 -3.38
C SER A 201 -7.33 5.68 -4.72
N HIS A 202 -6.50 4.65 -4.68
CA HIS A 202 -6.20 3.81 -5.82
C HIS A 202 -6.96 2.46 -5.73
N LYS A 203 -7.69 2.22 -4.63
CA LYS A 203 -8.50 1.02 -4.40
C LYS A 203 -9.89 1.18 -5.00
N LEU A 204 -10.13 0.51 -6.12
CA LEU A 204 -11.37 0.63 -6.88
C LEU A 204 -12.61 0.18 -6.11
N ASN A 205 -12.46 -0.81 -5.20
CA ASN A 205 -13.55 -1.29 -4.35
C ASN A 205 -14.11 -0.15 -3.49
N GLU A 206 -13.23 0.58 -2.81
CA GLU A 206 -13.60 1.71 -1.96
C GLU A 206 -14.31 2.82 -2.73
N ILE A 207 -13.76 3.17 -3.91
CA ILE A 207 -14.34 4.20 -4.79
C ILE A 207 -15.74 3.80 -5.24
N MET A 208 -15.90 2.57 -5.73
CA MET A 208 -17.20 2.07 -6.20
C MET A 208 -18.25 2.00 -5.08
N GLU A 209 -17.81 1.89 -3.83
CA GLU A 209 -18.70 1.79 -2.67
C GLU A 209 -19.23 3.16 -2.22
N VAL A 210 -18.39 4.21 -2.23
CA VAL A 210 -18.74 5.47 -1.56
C VAL A 210 -18.87 6.67 -2.48
N ALA A 211 -18.19 6.69 -3.64
CA ALA A 211 -18.16 7.88 -4.47
C ALA A 211 -19.40 8.03 -5.34
N ASP A 212 -19.88 9.26 -5.48
CA ASP A 212 -20.95 9.61 -6.42
C ASP A 212 -20.36 9.80 -7.83
N ARG A 213 -19.19 10.44 -7.93
CA ARG A 213 -18.46 10.66 -9.17
C ARG A 213 -16.97 10.38 -8.99
N VAL A 214 -16.33 10.04 -10.09
CA VAL A 214 -14.88 9.76 -10.13
C VAL A 214 -14.23 10.59 -11.22
N THR A 215 -13.22 11.38 -10.86
CA THR A 215 -12.31 12.01 -11.83
C THR A 215 -11.04 11.19 -11.93
N VAL A 216 -10.66 10.82 -13.15
CA VAL A 216 -9.46 10.04 -13.42
C VAL A 216 -8.35 10.95 -13.94
N LEU A 217 -7.18 10.87 -13.28
CA LEU A 217 -5.94 11.51 -13.73
C LEU A 217 -4.95 10.46 -14.22
N ARG A 218 -4.19 10.81 -15.25
CA ARG A 218 -3.11 9.97 -15.79
C ARG A 218 -1.93 10.83 -16.25
N LYS A 219 -0.75 10.57 -15.67
CA LYS A 219 0.50 11.30 -16.01
C LYS A 219 0.34 12.81 -15.96
N GLY A 220 -0.28 13.31 -14.90
CA GLY A 220 -0.51 14.74 -14.69
C GLY A 220 -1.62 15.35 -15.53
N LYS A 221 -2.41 14.57 -16.27
CA LYS A 221 -3.48 15.06 -17.15
C LYS A 221 -4.84 14.55 -16.74
N TYR A 222 -5.87 15.34 -17.00
CA TYR A 222 -7.27 14.96 -16.87
C TYR A 222 -7.66 13.97 -17.97
N VAL A 223 -8.23 12.82 -17.59
CA VAL A 223 -8.72 11.79 -18.52
C VAL A 223 -10.24 11.90 -18.70
N GLY A 224 -10.97 12.10 -17.62
CA GLY A 224 -12.42 12.20 -17.64
C GLY A 224 -13.02 12.18 -16.23
N THR A 225 -14.30 12.55 -16.13
CA THR A 225 -15.12 12.43 -14.93
C THR A 225 -16.35 11.62 -15.27
N VAL A 226 -16.63 10.57 -14.50
CA VAL A 226 -17.79 9.67 -14.68
C VAL A 226 -18.61 9.58 -13.39
N ASN A 227 -19.92 9.30 -13.50
CA ASN A 227 -20.70 8.94 -12.33
C ASN A 227 -20.40 7.47 -11.98
N THR A 228 -20.28 7.19 -10.71
CA THR A 228 -19.97 5.81 -10.25
C THR A 228 -21.07 4.82 -10.64
N ALA A 229 -22.34 5.27 -10.68
CA ALA A 229 -23.46 4.46 -11.10
C ALA A 229 -23.44 4.05 -12.59
N ASP A 230 -22.70 4.78 -13.43
CA ASP A 230 -22.66 4.61 -14.88
C ASP A 230 -21.36 3.91 -15.36
N THR A 231 -20.50 3.49 -14.43
CA THR A 231 -19.19 2.87 -14.73
C THR A 231 -18.94 1.60 -13.91
N ASN A 232 -17.81 0.97 -14.12
CA ASN A 232 -17.39 -0.21 -13.39
C ASN A 232 -15.87 -0.21 -13.16
N LYS A 233 -15.38 -1.13 -12.30
CA LYS A 233 -13.94 -1.24 -11.96
C LYS A 233 -13.07 -1.43 -13.20
N GLN A 234 -13.51 -2.20 -14.17
CA GLN A 234 -12.75 -2.48 -15.39
C GLN A 234 -12.57 -1.22 -16.23
N GLU A 235 -13.62 -0.43 -16.40
CA GLU A 235 -13.56 0.83 -17.14
C GLU A 235 -12.67 1.86 -16.45
N LEU A 236 -12.81 2.03 -15.12
CA LEU A 236 -11.97 2.90 -14.33
C LEU A 236 -10.49 2.52 -14.42
N SER A 237 -10.17 1.22 -14.35
CA SER A 237 -8.79 0.72 -14.53
C SER A 237 -8.24 1.03 -15.92
N ASN A 238 -9.04 0.81 -16.95
CA ASN A 238 -8.65 1.14 -18.33
C ASN A 238 -8.38 2.63 -18.51
N MET A 239 -9.19 3.50 -17.88
CA MET A 239 -8.97 4.95 -17.89
C MET A 239 -7.66 5.33 -17.17
N MET A 240 -7.38 4.69 -16.01
CA MET A 240 -6.16 4.93 -15.23
C MET A 240 -4.90 4.59 -16.01
N VAL A 241 -4.85 3.36 -16.55
CA VAL A 241 -3.66 2.81 -17.21
C VAL A 241 -3.55 3.28 -18.67
N GLY A 242 -4.69 3.50 -19.34
CA GLY A 242 -4.78 3.93 -20.74
C GLY A 242 -4.67 2.80 -21.75
N ARG A 243 -4.83 1.58 -21.30
CA ARG A 243 -4.99 0.35 -22.10
C ARG A 243 -5.95 -0.59 -21.37
N PRO A 244 -6.50 -1.60 -22.03
CA PRO A 244 -7.19 -2.68 -21.33
C PRO A 244 -6.28 -3.32 -20.27
N VAL A 245 -6.80 -3.50 -19.08
CA VAL A 245 -6.13 -4.12 -17.92
C VAL A 245 -6.91 -5.36 -17.51
N GLN A 246 -6.24 -6.42 -17.15
CA GLN A 246 -6.86 -7.62 -16.63
C GLN A 246 -6.83 -7.58 -15.09
N LEU A 247 -7.97 -7.22 -14.47
CA LEU A 247 -8.07 -7.11 -13.01
C LEU A 247 -8.11 -8.46 -12.32
N GLU A 248 -8.73 -9.45 -12.99
CA GLU A 248 -8.79 -10.81 -12.46
C GLU A 248 -7.54 -11.58 -12.86
N VAL A 249 -6.93 -12.23 -11.89
CA VAL A 249 -5.81 -13.13 -12.13
C VAL A 249 -6.35 -14.41 -12.78
N VAL A 250 -6.09 -14.57 -14.08
CA VAL A 250 -6.39 -15.82 -14.77
C VAL A 250 -5.24 -16.80 -14.51
N LYS A 251 -5.54 -17.89 -13.83
CA LYS A 251 -4.59 -18.96 -13.57
C LYS A 251 -5.28 -20.32 -13.70
N ASP A 252 -4.54 -21.29 -14.21
CA ASP A 252 -4.97 -22.68 -14.22
C ASP A 252 -5.01 -23.27 -12.80
N GLU A 253 -5.66 -24.40 -12.63
CA GLU A 253 -5.63 -25.12 -11.37
C GLU A 253 -4.20 -25.58 -11.06
N ALA A 254 -3.77 -25.31 -9.80
CA ALA A 254 -2.42 -25.69 -9.37
C ALA A 254 -2.22 -27.20 -9.48
N LYS A 255 -1.00 -27.59 -9.88
CA LYS A 255 -0.57 -29.00 -9.93
C LYS A 255 0.63 -29.19 -8.99
N PRO A 256 0.39 -29.18 -7.66
CA PRO A 256 1.47 -29.30 -6.70
C PRO A 256 2.21 -30.64 -6.87
N ALA A 257 3.54 -30.56 -6.93
CA ALA A 257 4.43 -31.70 -7.02
C ALA A 257 5.24 -31.89 -5.71
N ASP A 258 6.53 -32.13 -5.81
CA ASP A 258 7.40 -32.38 -4.64
C ASP A 258 7.55 -31.14 -3.75
N THR A 259 7.75 -31.38 -2.45
CA THR A 259 8.02 -30.33 -1.48
C THR A 259 9.39 -29.68 -1.76
N VAL A 260 9.37 -28.39 -2.03
CA VAL A 260 10.57 -27.57 -2.26
C VAL A 260 11.05 -26.93 -0.95
N LEU A 261 10.13 -26.35 -0.17
CA LEU A 261 10.41 -25.77 1.14
C LEU A 261 9.62 -26.49 2.22
N SER A 262 10.28 -26.87 3.29
CA SER A 262 9.65 -27.42 4.49
C SER A 262 10.19 -26.70 5.73
N VAL A 263 9.30 -26.07 6.47
CA VAL A 263 9.59 -25.41 7.74
C VAL A 263 8.93 -26.22 8.84
N ARG A 264 9.68 -26.51 9.90
CA ARG A 264 9.17 -27.29 11.04
C ARG A 264 9.58 -26.62 12.34
N ASP A 265 8.56 -26.33 13.15
CA ASP A 265 8.70 -25.84 14.52
C ASP A 265 9.60 -24.61 14.66
N MET A 266 9.53 -23.70 13.68
CA MET A 266 10.43 -22.56 13.57
C MET A 266 10.08 -21.48 14.56
N CYS A 267 11.08 -21.06 15.35
CA CYS A 267 11.00 -19.93 16.27
C CYS A 267 12.04 -18.86 15.89
N VAL A 268 11.61 -17.58 15.90
CA VAL A 268 12.49 -16.42 15.66
C VAL A 268 12.29 -15.41 16.80
N PRO A 269 13.35 -15.01 17.50
CA PRO A 269 13.26 -14.02 18.59
C PRO A 269 12.83 -12.65 18.08
N SER A 270 12.06 -11.93 18.89
CA SER A 270 11.74 -10.52 18.61
C SER A 270 12.92 -9.62 18.93
N HIS A 271 13.14 -8.58 18.09
CA HIS A 271 14.12 -7.53 18.37
C HIS A 271 13.60 -6.49 19.39
N LEU A 272 12.27 -6.40 19.56
CA LEU A 272 11.62 -5.39 20.39
C LEU A 272 11.21 -5.92 21.78
N HIS A 273 10.91 -7.22 21.87
CA HIS A 273 10.35 -7.83 23.06
C HIS A 273 11.19 -9.04 23.51
N LYS A 274 11.04 -9.46 24.77
CA LYS A 274 11.73 -10.64 25.31
C LYS A 274 11.12 -11.98 24.88
N LYS A 275 10.06 -11.97 24.07
CA LYS A 275 9.38 -13.16 23.54
C LYS A 275 9.77 -13.39 22.06
N ASN A 276 9.42 -14.53 21.51
CA ASN A 276 9.55 -14.78 20.08
C ASN A 276 8.58 -13.90 19.28
N ALA A 277 8.99 -13.48 18.09
CA ALA A 277 8.14 -12.85 17.08
C ALA A 277 7.48 -13.89 16.19
N VAL A 278 8.13 -15.07 16.04
CA VAL A 278 7.58 -16.25 15.36
C VAL A 278 7.68 -17.42 16.33
N GLU A 279 6.59 -18.16 16.52
CA GLU A 279 6.49 -19.19 17.53
C GLU A 279 5.92 -20.49 16.95
N HIS A 280 6.78 -21.53 16.93
CA HIS A 280 6.44 -22.90 16.52
C HIS A 280 5.77 -23.00 15.14
N VAL A 281 6.20 -22.20 14.16
CA VAL A 281 5.61 -22.18 12.83
C VAL A 281 6.07 -23.36 12.00
N SER A 282 5.11 -24.08 11.42
CA SER A 282 5.34 -25.24 10.54
C SER A 282 4.48 -25.14 9.29
N PHE A 283 5.10 -25.29 8.11
CA PHE A 283 4.40 -25.36 6.81
C PHE A 283 5.30 -25.91 5.72
N ASP A 284 4.69 -26.30 4.60
CA ASP A 284 5.37 -26.74 3.39
C ASP A 284 4.98 -25.86 2.20
N VAL A 285 5.88 -25.70 1.23
CA VAL A 285 5.60 -25.15 -0.10
C VAL A 285 6.09 -26.13 -1.17
N ARG A 286 5.17 -26.52 -2.05
CA ARG A 286 5.45 -27.52 -3.11
C ARG A 286 5.72 -26.84 -4.44
N ALA A 287 6.44 -27.52 -5.30
CA ALA A 287 6.60 -27.11 -6.69
C ALA A 287 5.22 -26.98 -7.38
N GLY A 288 5.00 -25.94 -8.15
CA GLY A 288 3.76 -25.70 -8.86
C GLY A 288 2.60 -25.18 -8.00
N GLU A 289 2.89 -24.62 -6.81
CA GLU A 289 1.87 -23.94 -5.99
C GLU A 289 2.33 -22.55 -5.50
N ILE A 290 1.36 -21.67 -5.29
CA ILE A 290 1.52 -20.41 -4.56
C ILE A 290 0.91 -20.58 -3.17
N VAL A 291 1.75 -20.60 -2.14
CA VAL A 291 1.31 -20.54 -0.74
C VAL A 291 1.44 -19.11 -0.26
N CYS A 292 0.34 -18.54 0.24
CA CYS A 292 0.35 -17.19 0.78
C CYS A 292 0.32 -17.20 2.31
N ILE A 293 1.22 -16.44 2.93
CA ILE A 293 1.12 -16.07 4.36
C ILE A 293 0.38 -14.75 4.42
N ALA A 294 -0.86 -14.80 4.91
CA ALA A 294 -1.73 -13.66 5.12
C ALA A 294 -1.68 -13.23 6.59
N GLY A 295 -1.93 -11.95 6.87
CA GLY A 295 -1.98 -11.41 8.23
C GLY A 295 -2.02 -9.89 8.21
N ILE A 296 -2.13 -9.27 9.38
CA ILE A 296 -2.00 -7.83 9.56
C ILE A 296 -0.54 -7.50 9.87
N ASP A 297 -0.07 -6.33 9.47
CA ASP A 297 1.31 -5.87 9.71
C ASP A 297 1.68 -5.99 11.20
N GLY A 298 2.90 -6.45 11.49
CA GLY A 298 3.40 -6.63 12.86
C GLY A 298 3.08 -7.98 13.51
N ASN A 299 2.46 -8.92 12.81
CA ASN A 299 2.13 -10.26 13.35
C ASN A 299 3.26 -11.29 13.18
N GLY A 300 4.50 -10.88 12.83
CA GLY A 300 5.67 -11.77 12.72
C GLY A 300 6.03 -12.19 11.30
N GLN A 301 5.34 -11.67 10.26
CA GLN A 301 5.64 -12.02 8.86
C GLN A 301 7.07 -11.63 8.47
N THR A 302 7.51 -10.43 8.84
CA THR A 302 8.86 -9.93 8.55
C THR A 302 9.92 -10.81 9.19
N GLU A 303 9.77 -11.13 10.47
CA GLU A 303 10.70 -11.99 11.21
C GLU A 303 10.72 -13.44 10.68
N LEU A 304 9.56 -13.96 10.26
CA LEU A 304 9.46 -15.27 9.61
C LEU A 304 10.29 -15.31 8.32
N ILE A 305 10.16 -14.30 7.47
CA ILE A 305 10.93 -14.20 6.22
C ILE A 305 12.40 -13.92 6.50
N HIS A 306 12.73 -13.09 7.48
CA HIS A 306 14.11 -12.85 7.89
C HIS A 306 14.78 -14.14 8.40
N GLY A 307 14.07 -14.93 9.23
CA GLY A 307 14.54 -16.24 9.67
C GLY A 307 14.74 -17.21 8.49
N LEU A 308 13.80 -17.24 7.53
CA LEU A 308 13.88 -18.07 6.34
C LEU A 308 15.06 -17.67 5.43
N THR A 309 15.26 -16.39 5.18
CA THR A 309 16.32 -15.87 4.30
C THR A 309 17.68 -15.78 4.98
N GLY A 310 17.73 -15.86 6.32
CA GLY A 310 18.95 -15.82 7.13
C GLY A 310 19.39 -14.41 7.52
N LEU A 311 18.50 -13.43 7.40
CA LEU A 311 18.68 -12.07 7.92
C LEU A 311 18.60 -12.07 9.45
N ASP A 312 17.71 -12.92 10.02
CA ASP A 312 17.60 -13.18 11.46
C ASP A 312 17.95 -14.63 11.79
N LYS A 313 18.34 -14.86 13.04
CA LYS A 313 18.68 -16.19 13.54
C LYS A 313 17.41 -16.94 13.93
N VAL A 314 17.30 -18.17 13.46
CA VAL A 314 16.33 -19.15 13.96
C VAL A 314 16.84 -19.69 15.29
N SER A 315 16.03 -19.59 16.35
CA SER A 315 16.37 -20.10 17.69
C SER A 315 16.04 -21.58 17.85
N GLU A 316 14.93 -22.03 17.24
CA GLU A 316 14.44 -23.40 17.28
C GLU A 316 13.84 -23.80 15.94
N GLY A 317 13.74 -25.08 15.67
CA GLY A 317 13.15 -25.64 14.46
C GLY A 317 14.12 -25.91 13.33
N THR A 318 13.59 -26.28 12.16
CA THR A 318 14.37 -26.71 11.00
C THR A 318 13.78 -26.14 9.70
N ILE A 319 14.65 -25.72 8.79
CA ILE A 319 14.27 -25.25 7.45
C ILE A 319 14.97 -26.14 6.41
N MET A 320 14.16 -26.92 5.67
CA MET A 320 14.64 -27.76 4.58
C MET A 320 14.29 -27.10 3.24
N LEU A 321 15.27 -26.91 2.38
CA LEU A 321 15.09 -26.37 1.03
C LEU A 321 15.67 -27.35 0.01
N CYS A 322 14.84 -27.85 -0.90
CA CYS A 322 15.20 -28.89 -1.88
C CYS A 322 15.89 -30.11 -1.21
N GLY A 323 15.38 -30.54 -0.05
CA GLY A 323 15.91 -31.69 0.70
C GLY A 323 17.19 -31.41 1.48
N LYS A 324 17.71 -30.16 1.49
CA LYS A 324 18.90 -29.76 2.23
C LYS A 324 18.52 -28.89 3.43
N ASP A 325 19.07 -29.19 4.60
CA ASP A 325 18.93 -28.32 5.77
C ASP A 325 19.71 -27.00 5.55
N ILE A 326 18.97 -25.88 5.61
CA ILE A 326 19.52 -24.54 5.45
C ILE A 326 19.41 -23.69 6.73
N THR A 327 18.93 -24.25 7.83
CA THR A 327 18.57 -23.56 9.07
C THR A 327 19.67 -22.61 9.57
N HIS A 328 20.93 -23.04 9.48
CA HIS A 328 22.07 -22.25 9.97
C HIS A 328 23.03 -21.83 8.85
N LEU A 329 22.66 -22.02 7.58
CA LEU A 329 23.48 -21.59 6.47
C LEU A 329 23.49 -20.07 6.30
N PRO A 330 24.60 -19.48 5.88
CA PRO A 330 24.68 -18.05 5.60
C PRO A 330 23.80 -17.67 4.39
N ILE A 331 23.37 -16.42 4.34
CA ILE A 331 22.46 -15.86 3.32
C ILE A 331 22.85 -16.26 1.88
N LYS A 332 24.17 -16.18 1.55
CA LYS A 332 24.65 -16.52 0.21
C LYS A 332 24.35 -17.96 -0.18
N GLN A 333 24.51 -18.92 0.75
CA GLN A 333 24.25 -20.34 0.48
C GLN A 333 22.74 -20.64 0.42
N ARG A 334 21.91 -19.96 1.21
CA ARG A 334 20.45 -20.06 1.11
C ARG A 334 19.97 -19.55 -0.25
N GLY A 335 20.54 -18.46 -0.75
CA GLY A 335 20.24 -17.87 -2.05
C GLY A 335 20.64 -18.72 -3.28
N GLU A 336 21.34 -19.87 -3.09
CA GLU A 336 21.63 -20.78 -4.20
C GLU A 336 20.36 -21.41 -4.80
N ASN A 337 19.35 -21.69 -3.97
CA ASN A 337 18.09 -22.31 -4.38
C ASN A 337 16.85 -21.44 -4.08
N MET A 338 17.06 -20.16 -3.73
CA MET A 338 16.00 -19.24 -3.37
C MET A 338 16.19 -17.90 -4.07
N SER A 339 15.12 -17.37 -4.66
CA SER A 339 15.00 -15.98 -5.07
C SER A 339 14.16 -15.24 -4.04
N HIS A 340 14.51 -13.99 -3.73
CA HIS A 340 13.81 -13.18 -2.73
C HIS A 340 13.47 -11.80 -3.27
N ILE A 341 12.18 -11.52 -3.38
CA ILE A 341 11.61 -10.21 -3.66
C ILE A 341 11.24 -9.60 -2.31
N PRO A 342 12.02 -8.64 -1.79
CA PRO A 342 11.84 -8.13 -0.43
C PRO A 342 10.69 -7.14 -0.33
N GLU A 343 10.15 -6.99 0.87
CA GLU A 343 9.13 -5.99 1.21
C GLU A 343 9.62 -4.56 0.96
N ASP A 344 10.77 -4.22 1.53
CA ASP A 344 11.39 -2.90 1.35
C ASP A 344 12.40 -2.94 0.20
N ARG A 345 11.98 -2.41 -0.95
CA ARG A 345 12.79 -2.32 -2.16
C ARG A 345 14.00 -1.41 -2.03
N HIS A 346 13.97 -0.43 -1.11
CA HIS A 346 15.07 0.53 -0.92
C HIS A 346 16.11 0.03 0.09
N LYS A 347 15.67 -0.71 1.11
CA LYS A 347 16.56 -1.24 2.15
C LYS A 347 17.22 -2.56 1.72
N HIS A 348 16.44 -3.44 1.08
CA HIS A 348 16.87 -4.81 0.79
C HIS A 348 16.82 -5.18 -0.70
N GLY A 349 16.11 -4.38 -1.53
CA GLY A 349 15.90 -4.70 -2.93
C GLY A 349 16.98 -4.16 -3.87
N LEU A 350 17.23 -2.85 -3.85
CA LEU A 350 18.14 -2.14 -4.75
C LEU A 350 19.14 -1.30 -3.98
N ILE A 351 20.33 -1.15 -4.52
CA ILE A 351 21.25 -0.09 -4.11
C ILE A 351 20.90 1.15 -4.94
N LEU A 352 20.26 2.12 -4.29
CA LEU A 352 19.62 3.25 -4.98
C LEU A 352 20.60 4.12 -5.78
N ASP A 353 21.84 4.26 -5.32
CA ASP A 353 22.88 5.07 -5.98
C ASP A 353 23.64 4.29 -7.08
N PHE A 354 23.36 2.99 -7.25
CA PHE A 354 23.90 2.19 -8.34
C PHE A 354 23.05 2.35 -9.61
N THR A 355 23.69 2.12 -10.75
CA THR A 355 22.99 2.00 -12.02
C THR A 355 22.13 0.73 -12.06
N LEU A 356 21.19 0.70 -13.00
CA LEU A 356 20.32 -0.46 -13.21
C LEU A 356 21.15 -1.71 -13.57
N GLU A 357 22.14 -1.59 -14.46
CA GLU A 357 23.06 -2.68 -14.83
C GLU A 357 23.83 -3.25 -13.63
N GLN A 358 24.28 -2.38 -12.73
CA GLN A 358 24.96 -2.82 -11.49
C GLN A 358 24.01 -3.56 -10.55
N ASN A 359 22.78 -3.07 -10.39
CA ASN A 359 21.76 -3.74 -9.59
C ASN A 359 21.34 -5.10 -10.16
N MET A 360 21.26 -5.25 -11.49
CA MET A 360 20.88 -6.50 -12.16
C MET A 360 21.88 -7.64 -11.90
N VAL A 361 23.17 -7.34 -11.81
CA VAL A 361 24.21 -8.36 -11.59
C VAL A 361 24.65 -8.49 -10.13
N LEU A 362 24.07 -7.73 -9.20
CA LEU A 362 24.52 -7.61 -7.81
C LEU A 362 24.77 -8.95 -7.10
N GLN A 363 23.94 -9.95 -7.38
CA GLN A 363 24.04 -11.29 -6.78
C GLN A 363 24.80 -12.29 -7.67
N ARG A 364 25.15 -11.91 -8.91
CA ARG A 364 25.73 -12.78 -9.94
C ARG A 364 27.11 -12.32 -10.44
N TYR A 365 27.64 -11.20 -9.96
CA TYR A 365 28.87 -10.61 -10.46
C TYR A 365 30.07 -11.56 -10.41
N GLN A 366 30.03 -12.59 -9.56
CA GLN A 366 31.09 -13.61 -9.45
C GLN A 366 31.01 -14.70 -10.55
N GLU A 367 29.92 -14.78 -11.31
CA GLU A 367 29.79 -15.76 -12.39
C GLU A 367 30.82 -15.51 -13.50
N PRO A 368 31.36 -16.57 -14.13
CA PRO A 368 32.35 -16.43 -15.20
C PRO A 368 31.90 -15.57 -16.40
N ARG A 369 30.57 -15.42 -16.59
CA ARG A 369 29.98 -14.52 -17.59
C ARG A 369 30.34 -13.07 -17.29
N PHE A 370 30.27 -12.65 -16.04
CA PHE A 370 30.35 -11.25 -15.62
C PHE A 370 31.72 -10.85 -15.08
N GLN A 371 32.65 -11.81 -14.86
CA GLN A 371 34.01 -11.51 -14.41
C GLN A 371 35.04 -12.40 -15.10
N LYS A 372 36.27 -11.90 -15.19
CA LYS A 372 37.45 -12.66 -15.60
C LYS A 372 38.64 -12.25 -14.75
N ASN A 373 39.29 -13.21 -14.09
CA ASN A 373 40.46 -12.96 -13.24
C ASN A 373 40.25 -11.90 -12.15
N GLY A 374 39.02 -11.80 -11.61
CA GLY A 374 38.66 -10.80 -10.60
C GLY A 374 38.23 -9.42 -11.16
N PHE A 375 38.24 -9.22 -12.47
CA PHE A 375 37.80 -8.00 -13.11
C PHE A 375 36.42 -8.15 -13.71
N ILE A 376 35.54 -7.16 -13.46
CA ILE A 376 34.18 -7.13 -14.01
C ILE A 376 34.23 -6.88 -15.51
N ARG A 377 33.44 -7.62 -16.25
CA ARG A 377 33.22 -7.47 -17.69
C ARG A 377 32.01 -6.57 -17.95
N PHE A 378 32.24 -5.28 -17.95
CA PHE A 378 31.16 -4.27 -18.08
C PHE A 378 30.31 -4.43 -19.35
N ASP A 379 30.91 -4.85 -20.46
CA ASP A 379 30.16 -5.11 -21.69
C ASP A 379 29.14 -6.25 -21.51
N ALA A 380 29.55 -7.35 -20.87
CA ALA A 380 28.65 -8.47 -20.58
C ALA A 380 27.57 -8.11 -19.55
N VAL A 381 27.90 -7.26 -18.57
CA VAL A 381 26.95 -6.73 -17.60
C VAL A 381 25.89 -5.86 -18.28
N ARG A 382 26.32 -4.99 -19.18
CA ARG A 382 25.42 -4.11 -19.93
C ARG A 382 24.50 -4.88 -20.86
N GLU A 383 25.04 -5.80 -21.66
CA GLU A 383 24.25 -6.66 -22.55
C GLU A 383 23.18 -7.44 -21.77
N TYR A 384 23.57 -8.00 -20.62
CA TYR A 384 22.65 -8.71 -19.74
C TYR A 384 21.55 -7.80 -19.19
N ALA A 385 21.89 -6.58 -18.75
CA ALA A 385 20.91 -5.63 -18.26
C ALA A 385 19.95 -5.18 -19.35
N GLU A 386 20.43 -4.97 -20.59
CA GLU A 386 19.58 -4.64 -21.75
C GLU A 386 18.58 -5.75 -22.03
N GLN A 387 19.01 -7.02 -21.99
CA GLN A 387 18.12 -8.18 -22.15
C GLN A 387 17.03 -8.20 -21.10
N LEU A 388 17.36 -7.99 -19.81
CA LEU A 388 16.36 -7.97 -18.73
C LEU A 388 15.43 -6.77 -18.83
N ILE A 389 15.93 -5.59 -19.19
CA ILE A 389 15.14 -4.37 -19.38
C ILE A 389 14.06 -4.61 -20.44
N GLU A 390 14.43 -5.21 -21.57
CA GLU A 390 13.52 -5.52 -22.66
C GLU A 390 12.52 -6.63 -22.27
N GLN A 391 13.01 -7.74 -21.74
CA GLN A 391 12.21 -8.91 -21.40
C GLN A 391 11.14 -8.60 -20.34
N TYR A 392 11.48 -7.75 -19.35
CA TYR A 392 10.60 -7.45 -18.22
C TYR A 392 9.95 -6.06 -18.30
N ASP A 393 9.99 -5.39 -19.45
CA ASP A 393 9.42 -4.05 -19.66
C ASP A 393 9.81 -3.07 -18.53
N VAL A 394 11.10 -3.03 -18.18
CA VAL A 394 11.62 -2.08 -17.20
C VAL A 394 11.86 -0.74 -17.87
N ARG A 395 11.06 0.26 -17.52
CA ARG A 395 11.20 1.60 -18.11
C ARG A 395 12.21 2.42 -17.32
N SER A 396 13.25 2.88 -18.02
CA SER A 396 14.34 3.65 -17.46
C SER A 396 14.73 4.79 -18.42
N GLY A 397 15.10 5.95 -17.87
CA GLY A 397 15.36 7.15 -18.67
C GLY A 397 16.59 7.06 -19.58
N GLN A 398 17.61 6.29 -19.16
CA GLN A 398 18.89 6.14 -19.85
C GLN A 398 19.29 4.66 -20.05
N GLY A 399 18.30 3.74 -20.07
CA GLY A 399 18.56 2.33 -20.19
C GLY A 399 19.37 1.77 -19.00
N PRO A 400 20.35 0.88 -19.24
CA PRO A 400 21.13 0.21 -18.20
C PRO A 400 21.88 1.14 -17.25
N ILE A 401 22.27 2.33 -17.70
CA ILE A 401 23.04 3.32 -16.90
C ILE A 401 22.16 4.22 -16.04
N THR A 402 20.84 4.05 -16.09
CA THR A 402 19.92 4.80 -15.22
C THR A 402 20.21 4.50 -13.76
N VAL A 403 20.40 5.53 -12.94
CA VAL A 403 20.56 5.38 -11.49
C VAL A 403 19.22 4.98 -10.88
N ALA A 404 19.20 3.90 -10.08
CA ALA A 404 17.97 3.28 -9.56
C ALA A 404 17.09 4.26 -8.78
N ARG A 405 17.66 5.22 -8.05
CA ARG A 405 16.95 6.26 -7.30
C ARG A 405 16.04 7.14 -8.19
N SER A 406 16.40 7.33 -9.45
CA SER A 406 15.63 8.18 -10.39
C SER A 406 14.44 7.48 -11.04
N MET A 407 14.27 6.17 -10.78
CA MET A 407 13.19 5.37 -11.36
C MET A 407 11.92 5.45 -10.51
N SER A 408 10.76 5.29 -11.15
CA SER A 408 9.49 5.14 -10.41
C SER A 408 9.46 3.83 -9.61
N GLY A 409 8.69 3.79 -8.51
CA GLY A 409 8.55 2.62 -7.66
C GLY A 409 8.14 1.35 -8.42
N GLY A 410 7.22 1.45 -9.39
CA GLY A 410 6.83 0.33 -10.24
C GLY A 410 7.97 -0.20 -11.10
N ASN A 411 8.81 0.67 -11.67
CA ASN A 411 9.97 0.23 -12.45
C ASN A 411 11.12 -0.29 -11.58
N GLN A 412 11.30 0.24 -10.38
CA GLN A 412 12.22 -0.34 -9.39
C GLN A 412 11.80 -1.77 -9.03
N GLN A 413 10.50 -1.99 -8.81
CA GLN A 413 9.98 -3.33 -8.49
C GLN A 413 10.10 -4.29 -9.68
N LYS A 414 9.80 -3.85 -10.91
CA LYS A 414 10.04 -4.64 -12.12
C LYS A 414 11.51 -5.04 -12.26
N ALA A 415 12.44 -4.15 -11.92
CA ALA A 415 13.87 -4.44 -11.95
C ALA A 415 14.27 -5.51 -10.92
N ILE A 416 13.71 -5.46 -9.70
CA ILE A 416 13.92 -6.50 -8.68
C ILE A 416 13.37 -7.84 -9.17
N ILE A 417 12.14 -7.86 -9.70
CA ILE A 417 11.51 -9.07 -10.21
C ILE A 417 12.30 -9.65 -11.37
N ALA A 418 12.71 -8.81 -12.33
CA ALA A 418 13.55 -9.23 -13.46
C ALA A 418 14.81 -9.95 -12.98
N ARG A 419 15.53 -9.34 -12.03
CA ARG A 419 16.74 -9.91 -11.42
C ARG A 419 16.46 -11.24 -10.72
N GLU A 420 15.43 -11.31 -9.89
CA GLU A 420 15.14 -12.47 -9.05
C GLU A 420 14.54 -13.63 -9.86
N VAL A 421 13.68 -13.36 -10.84
CA VAL A 421 13.07 -14.38 -11.70
C VAL A 421 14.10 -14.97 -12.68
N ASP A 422 14.96 -14.13 -13.29
CA ASP A 422 16.01 -14.60 -14.20
C ASP A 422 17.07 -15.49 -13.54
N ARG A 423 17.17 -15.47 -12.21
CA ARG A 423 18.03 -16.40 -11.47
C ARG A 423 17.56 -17.84 -11.53
N ASP A 424 16.35 -18.09 -11.97
CA ASP A 424 15.74 -19.40 -12.23
C ASP A 424 15.85 -20.36 -11.02
N LYS A 425 15.47 -19.90 -9.83
CA LYS A 425 15.53 -20.69 -8.59
C LYS A 425 14.25 -21.48 -8.35
N PRO A 426 14.34 -22.67 -7.71
CA PRO A 426 13.18 -23.52 -7.42
C PRO A 426 12.17 -22.88 -6.43
N LEU A 427 12.63 -21.99 -5.56
CA LEU A 427 11.77 -21.24 -4.63
C LEU A 427 11.83 -19.74 -4.91
N ILE A 428 10.67 -19.11 -5.02
CA ILE A 428 10.52 -17.65 -5.04
C ILE A 428 9.81 -17.23 -3.74
N VAL A 429 10.47 -16.40 -2.95
CA VAL A 429 9.87 -15.74 -1.78
C VAL A 429 9.53 -14.31 -2.19
N ALA A 430 8.25 -13.98 -2.26
CA ALA A 430 7.75 -12.67 -2.66
C ALA A 430 7.03 -12.01 -1.49
N VAL A 431 7.60 -10.94 -0.94
CA VAL A 431 7.06 -10.26 0.25
C VAL A 431 6.47 -8.93 -0.17
N GLN A 432 5.15 -8.80 -0.03
CA GLN A 432 4.38 -7.62 -0.42
C GLN A 432 4.80 -7.07 -1.81
N PRO A 433 4.86 -7.93 -2.84
CA PRO A 433 5.50 -7.58 -4.11
C PRO A 433 4.82 -6.43 -4.85
N THR A 434 3.57 -6.13 -4.50
CA THR A 434 2.73 -5.10 -5.14
C THR A 434 2.52 -3.85 -4.29
N ARG A 435 3.07 -3.82 -3.05
CA ARG A 435 2.85 -2.72 -2.11
C ARG A 435 3.21 -1.36 -2.69
N GLY A 436 2.21 -0.44 -2.69
CA GLY A 436 2.38 0.93 -3.13
C GLY A 436 2.64 1.07 -4.64
N LEU A 437 2.18 0.12 -5.44
CA LEU A 437 2.30 0.15 -6.90
C LEU A 437 0.97 0.52 -7.57
N ASP A 438 1.07 0.89 -8.83
CA ASP A 438 -0.09 1.14 -9.69
C ASP A 438 -0.68 -0.16 -10.24
N VAL A 439 -1.94 -0.09 -10.71
CA VAL A 439 -2.70 -1.26 -11.20
C VAL A 439 -1.98 -1.97 -12.34
N GLY A 440 -1.33 -1.22 -13.24
CA GLY A 440 -0.60 -1.82 -14.36
C GLY A 440 0.66 -2.58 -13.93
N ALA A 441 1.34 -2.12 -12.88
CA ALA A 441 2.47 -2.83 -12.29
C ALA A 441 2.00 -4.07 -11.49
N ILE A 442 0.88 -3.96 -10.76
CA ILE A 442 0.27 -5.07 -10.03
C ILE A 442 -0.09 -6.20 -10.98
N GLU A 443 -0.85 -5.91 -12.07
CA GLU A 443 -1.21 -6.89 -13.11
C GLU A 443 0.02 -7.63 -13.63
N TYR A 444 1.08 -6.88 -13.95
CA TYR A 444 2.32 -7.45 -14.46
C TYR A 444 2.97 -8.39 -13.44
N ILE A 445 3.09 -7.98 -12.17
CA ILE A 445 3.73 -8.78 -11.11
C ILE A 445 2.94 -10.07 -10.87
N HIS A 446 1.62 -9.97 -10.79
CA HIS A 446 0.75 -11.15 -10.64
C HIS A 446 0.96 -12.14 -11.78
N SER A 447 1.01 -11.66 -13.02
CA SER A 447 1.25 -12.52 -14.18
C SER A 447 2.61 -13.23 -14.12
N GLN A 448 3.66 -12.55 -13.61
CA GLN A 448 4.98 -13.16 -13.46
C GLN A 448 4.99 -14.26 -12.39
N LEU A 449 4.38 -14.02 -11.22
CA LEU A 449 4.32 -15.00 -10.13
C LEU A 449 3.52 -16.26 -10.56
N VAL A 450 2.40 -16.06 -11.26
CA VAL A 450 1.62 -17.17 -11.83
C VAL A 450 2.42 -17.94 -12.88
N ALA A 451 3.11 -17.23 -13.78
CA ALA A 451 3.93 -17.87 -14.80
C ALA A 451 5.06 -18.73 -14.20
N GLU A 452 5.70 -18.27 -13.12
CA GLU A 452 6.74 -19.04 -12.43
C GLU A 452 6.16 -20.28 -11.71
N ARG A 453 4.98 -20.15 -11.08
CA ARG A 453 4.24 -21.30 -10.54
C ARG A 453 3.93 -22.32 -11.63
N ASP A 454 3.41 -21.88 -12.78
CA ASP A 454 3.03 -22.75 -13.89
C ASP A 454 4.24 -23.43 -14.56
N ARG A 455 5.45 -22.84 -14.40
CA ARG A 455 6.73 -23.49 -14.75
C ARG A 455 7.17 -24.55 -13.73
N GLY A 456 6.38 -24.79 -12.68
CA GLY A 456 6.66 -25.80 -11.65
C GLY A 456 7.51 -25.28 -10.50
N LYS A 457 7.67 -23.96 -10.30
CA LYS A 457 8.37 -23.42 -9.15
C LYS A 457 7.46 -23.33 -7.93
N ALA A 458 8.05 -23.38 -6.75
CA ALA A 458 7.40 -23.07 -5.50
C ALA A 458 7.38 -21.55 -5.30
N VAL A 459 6.23 -20.98 -4.94
CA VAL A 459 6.10 -19.54 -4.64
C VAL A 459 5.55 -19.39 -3.23
N LEU A 460 6.35 -18.75 -2.36
CA LEU A 460 5.92 -18.29 -1.04
C LEU A 460 5.61 -16.80 -1.15
N LEU A 461 4.32 -16.46 -1.13
CA LEU A 461 3.84 -15.08 -1.13
C LEU A 461 3.57 -14.63 0.31
N VAL A 462 3.96 -13.42 0.66
CA VAL A 462 3.49 -12.74 1.87
C VAL A 462 2.74 -11.50 1.42
N SER A 463 1.47 -11.39 1.76
CA SER A 463 0.64 -10.25 1.39
C SER A 463 -0.30 -9.85 2.52
N LEU A 464 -0.49 -8.54 2.65
CA LEU A 464 -1.46 -7.92 3.57
C LEU A 464 -2.75 -7.51 2.82
N GLU A 465 -2.71 -7.55 1.47
CA GLU A 465 -3.83 -7.16 0.62
C GLU A 465 -4.73 -8.37 0.34
N LEU A 466 -5.95 -8.34 0.90
CA LEU A 466 -6.89 -9.47 0.79
C LEU A 466 -7.22 -9.85 -0.66
N ASP A 467 -7.34 -8.86 -1.56
CA ASP A 467 -7.61 -9.12 -2.98
C ASP A 467 -6.45 -9.90 -3.63
N GLU A 468 -5.19 -9.58 -3.27
CA GLU A 468 -4.00 -10.31 -3.74
C GLU A 468 -3.96 -11.71 -3.14
N VAL A 469 -4.19 -11.84 -1.82
CA VAL A 469 -4.25 -13.14 -1.14
C VAL A 469 -5.28 -14.06 -1.81
N MET A 470 -6.50 -13.59 -2.02
CA MET A 470 -7.59 -14.40 -2.57
C MET A 470 -7.39 -14.76 -4.04
N SER A 471 -6.80 -13.86 -4.84
CA SER A 471 -6.66 -14.05 -6.29
C SER A 471 -5.45 -14.89 -6.69
N LEU A 472 -4.31 -14.74 -6.00
CA LEU A 472 -3.06 -15.42 -6.36
C LEU A 472 -2.89 -16.77 -5.68
N SER A 473 -3.37 -16.93 -4.44
CA SER A 473 -3.03 -18.09 -3.62
C SER A 473 -3.69 -19.36 -4.13
N ASP A 474 -2.97 -20.47 -4.05
CA ASP A 474 -3.54 -21.81 -4.17
C ASP A 474 -3.83 -22.36 -2.75
N ARG A 475 -3.13 -21.82 -1.74
CA ARG A 475 -3.29 -22.16 -0.33
C ARG A 475 -2.92 -20.94 0.53
N ILE A 476 -3.70 -20.66 1.58
CA ILE A 476 -3.53 -19.49 2.46
C ILE A 476 -3.19 -19.99 3.87
N LEU A 477 -2.10 -19.49 4.43
CA LEU A 477 -1.75 -19.63 5.83
C LEU A 477 -1.99 -18.27 6.51
N VAL A 478 -2.72 -18.24 7.61
CA VAL A 478 -2.93 -17.00 8.36
C VAL A 478 -1.99 -16.95 9.54
N LEU A 479 -1.18 -15.90 9.60
CA LEU A 479 -0.26 -15.63 10.71
C LEU A 479 -0.85 -14.56 11.64
N TYR A 480 -0.95 -14.88 12.93
CA TYR A 480 -1.39 -13.95 13.96
C TYR A 480 -0.54 -14.13 15.22
N GLU A 481 0.01 -13.03 15.76
CA GLU A 481 0.91 -13.02 16.95
C GLU A 481 2.04 -14.07 16.87
N GLY A 482 2.63 -14.26 15.69
CA GLY A 482 3.75 -15.17 15.46
C GLY A 482 3.36 -16.64 15.26
N GLU A 483 2.09 -17.00 15.32
CA GLU A 483 1.59 -18.37 15.13
C GLU A 483 0.76 -18.49 13.84
N VAL A 484 0.79 -19.68 13.21
CA VAL A 484 -0.17 -20.02 12.16
C VAL A 484 -1.49 -20.41 12.84
N VAL A 485 -2.53 -19.59 12.63
CA VAL A 485 -3.85 -19.72 13.26
C VAL A 485 -4.89 -20.39 12.36
N GLY A 486 -4.54 -20.69 11.11
CA GLY A 486 -5.40 -21.43 10.19
C GLY A 486 -4.75 -21.60 8.81
N GLU A 487 -5.19 -22.65 8.10
CA GLU A 487 -4.81 -22.98 6.73
C GLU A 487 -6.06 -23.14 5.86
N PHE A 488 -6.15 -22.42 4.73
CA PHE A 488 -7.38 -22.32 3.96
C PHE A 488 -7.16 -22.48 2.45
N ASP A 489 -8.18 -23.04 1.82
CA ASP A 489 -8.36 -22.99 0.37
C ASP A 489 -9.08 -21.67 0.00
N PRO A 490 -8.48 -20.79 -0.84
CA PRO A 490 -9.08 -19.51 -1.21
C PRO A 490 -10.46 -19.65 -1.90
N LYS A 491 -10.77 -20.83 -2.46
CA LYS A 491 -12.08 -21.11 -3.08
C LYS A 491 -13.17 -21.42 -2.05
N LYS A 492 -12.82 -21.69 -0.78
CA LYS A 492 -13.75 -22.16 0.25
C LYS A 492 -13.94 -21.17 1.40
N ILE A 493 -13.04 -20.22 1.56
CA ILE A 493 -13.13 -19.20 2.62
C ILE A 493 -13.61 -17.87 2.04
N SER A 494 -14.47 -17.15 2.77
CA SER A 494 -14.86 -15.79 2.39
C SER A 494 -13.83 -14.75 2.86
N VAL A 495 -13.78 -13.60 2.18
CA VAL A 495 -12.91 -12.47 2.56
C VAL A 495 -13.18 -12.01 3.99
N GLN A 496 -14.47 -11.94 4.39
CA GLN A 496 -14.87 -11.56 5.75
C GLN A 496 -14.38 -12.56 6.80
N GLU A 497 -14.50 -13.84 6.50
CA GLU A 497 -14.03 -14.88 7.41
C GLU A 497 -12.52 -14.89 7.54
N LEU A 498 -11.80 -14.79 6.43
CA LEU A 498 -10.33 -14.66 6.42
C LEU A 498 -9.89 -13.45 7.25
N GLY A 499 -10.59 -12.30 7.12
CA GLY A 499 -10.34 -11.10 7.91
C GLY A 499 -10.46 -11.33 9.43
N LEU A 500 -11.40 -12.18 9.89
CA LEU A 500 -11.54 -12.52 11.30
C LEU A 500 -10.35 -13.33 11.85
N TYR A 501 -9.79 -14.25 11.05
CA TYR A 501 -8.57 -14.98 11.43
C TYR A 501 -7.35 -14.04 11.45
N MET A 502 -7.22 -13.17 10.45
CA MET A 502 -6.13 -12.18 10.40
C MET A 502 -6.16 -11.21 11.59
N ALA A 503 -7.36 -10.87 12.08
CA ALA A 503 -7.56 -10.02 13.25
C ALA A 503 -7.48 -10.78 14.60
N GLY A 504 -7.25 -12.10 14.58
CA GLY A 504 -7.18 -12.93 15.79
C GLY A 504 -8.52 -13.20 16.47
N ALA A 505 -9.64 -12.80 15.85
CA ALA A 505 -11.00 -13.04 16.39
C ALA A 505 -11.45 -14.50 16.23
N LYS A 506 -10.80 -15.25 15.33
CA LYS A 506 -10.96 -16.69 15.14
C LYS A 506 -9.60 -17.38 15.10
N ARG A 507 -9.56 -18.64 15.59
CA ARG A 507 -8.43 -19.58 15.43
C ARG A 507 -8.99 -20.94 15.06
N GLU A 508 -8.33 -21.68 14.16
CA GLU A 508 -8.65 -23.12 14.01
C GLU A 508 -8.25 -23.85 15.30
N GLU A 509 -9.16 -24.66 15.81
CA GLU A 509 -8.80 -25.56 16.92
C GLU A 509 -7.71 -26.51 16.40
N LYS A 510 -6.51 -26.47 17.00
CA LYS A 510 -5.46 -27.48 16.75
C LYS A 510 -6.11 -28.83 17.08
N GLY A 511 -6.46 -29.59 16.02
CA GLY A 511 -7.10 -30.90 16.18
C GLY A 511 -6.29 -31.73 17.16
N GLY A 512 -6.86 -31.98 18.31
CA GLY A 512 -6.27 -32.88 19.28
C GLY A 512 -6.15 -34.25 18.60
N GLU A 513 -4.95 -34.74 18.41
CA GLU A 513 -4.74 -36.18 18.26
C GLU A 513 -5.37 -36.83 19.47
N SER A 514 -6.53 -37.45 19.24
CA SER A 514 -7.11 -38.38 20.24
C SER A 514 -6.14 -39.55 20.37
N ALA A 515 -5.61 -39.67 21.58
CA ALA A 515 -4.76 -40.75 22.05
C ALA A 515 -5.36 -42.15 21.85
#